data_52c8b7fbcc8fc152a971004d6f0cf430
#
_entry.id   52c8b7fbcc8fc152a971004d6f0cf430
#
_cell.length_a   1.000
_cell.length_b   1.000
_cell.length_c   1.000
_cell.angle_alpha   90.00
_cell.angle_beta   90.00
_cell.angle_gamma   90.00
#
_symmetry.space_group_name_H-M   'P 1'
#
loop_
_entity.id
_entity.type
_entity.pdbx_description
1 polymer ?
#
loop_
_entity_poly.entity_id
_entity_poly.type
_entity_poly.pdbx_seq_one_letter_code
_entity_poly.pdbx_strand_id
1 'polypeptide(L)'
;MPAAHYTCGGVKVDLNSKTNIENLYAIGEVSSTGLHGANRMASNSLLECVVFAKKASDHIYKNFKNHDEVIQEWDISKVTETQEGVIIRHNWDDIRRLMWDYVGIVRSNNLLERAEIAMKVIDEEVNYFYGKYLISSDLIELRNLALVANLIIKSAQKRKESRGLH
;
A
#
# COMPACT_ATOMS: atom_id res chain seq x y z
N MET A 1 -10.54 21.51 8.07
CA MET A 1 -11.24 20.80 6.99
C MET A 1 -11.12 19.31 7.23
N PRO A 2 -12.19 18.51 7.16
CA PRO A 2 -12.11 17.07 7.34
C PRO A 2 -11.22 16.45 6.26
N ALA A 3 -10.41 15.46 6.65
CA ALA A 3 -9.50 14.77 5.75
C ALA A 3 -9.44 13.28 6.10
N ALA A 4 -9.26 12.42 5.09
CA ALA A 4 -8.88 11.04 5.32
C ALA A 4 -7.43 11.00 5.82
N HIS A 5 -7.17 10.30 6.96
CA HIS A 5 -5.84 10.28 7.56
C HIS A 5 -5.38 8.91 8.05
N TYR A 6 -6.22 7.88 7.94
CA TYR A 6 -5.85 6.51 8.26
C TYR A 6 -6.53 5.51 7.33
N THR A 7 -5.98 4.28 7.29
CA THR A 7 -6.48 3.20 6.44
C THR A 7 -7.40 2.27 7.25
N CYS A 8 -8.59 1.97 6.69
CA CYS A 8 -9.45 0.89 7.16
C CYS A 8 -9.29 -0.31 6.24
N GLY A 9 -9.02 -1.48 6.81
CA GLY A 9 -8.64 -2.64 6.03
C GLY A 9 -7.13 -2.78 5.90
N GLY A 10 -6.66 -3.40 4.82
CA GLY A 10 -5.24 -3.62 4.56
C GLY A 10 -4.93 -5.07 4.22
N VAL A 11 -3.71 -5.50 4.49
CA VAL A 11 -3.25 -6.87 4.28
C VAL A 11 -3.91 -7.79 5.30
N LYS A 12 -4.71 -8.76 4.82
CA LYS A 12 -5.41 -9.71 5.70
C LYS A 12 -4.42 -10.62 6.43
N VAL A 13 -4.57 -10.70 7.74
CA VAL A 13 -3.73 -11.52 8.62
C VAL A 13 -4.56 -12.37 9.59
N ASP A 14 -3.93 -13.43 10.11
CA ASP A 14 -4.46 -14.23 11.22
C ASP A 14 -4.11 -13.61 12.58
N LEU A 15 -4.45 -14.31 13.67
CA LEU A 15 -4.17 -13.88 15.03
C LEU A 15 -2.68 -13.83 15.41
N ASN A 16 -1.80 -14.37 14.58
CA ASN A 16 -0.34 -14.30 14.70
C ASN A 16 0.27 -13.30 13.72
N SER A 17 -0.53 -12.45 13.10
CA SER A 17 -0.13 -11.50 12.04
C SER A 17 0.40 -12.14 10.76
N LYS A 18 0.20 -13.45 10.57
CA LYS A 18 0.65 -14.15 9.38
C LYS A 18 -0.33 -13.91 8.23
N THR A 19 0.21 -13.63 7.04
CA THR A 19 -0.57 -13.54 5.79
C THR A 19 -0.79 -14.94 5.19
N ASN A 20 -1.47 -15.00 4.06
CA ASN A 20 -1.58 -16.23 3.26
C ASN A 20 -0.34 -16.55 2.41
N ILE A 21 0.66 -15.65 2.42
CA ILE A 21 1.97 -15.89 1.79
C ILE A 21 2.90 -16.43 2.86
N GLU A 22 3.58 -17.52 2.53
CA GLU A 22 4.51 -18.16 3.47
C GLU A 22 5.62 -17.18 3.90
N ASN A 23 5.96 -17.17 5.17
CA ASN A 23 6.98 -16.32 5.80
C ASN A 23 6.72 -14.80 5.70
N LEU A 24 5.52 -14.37 5.25
CA LEU A 24 5.14 -12.96 5.21
C LEU A 24 4.16 -12.63 6.34
N TYR A 25 4.50 -11.59 7.10
CA TYR A 25 3.71 -11.05 8.20
C TYR A 25 3.38 -9.58 7.93
N ALA A 26 2.24 -9.12 8.46
CA ALA A 26 1.88 -7.71 8.43
C ALA A 26 1.35 -7.29 9.81
N ILE A 27 1.85 -6.17 10.32
CA ILE A 27 1.50 -5.62 11.64
C ILE A 27 1.20 -4.12 11.55
N GLY A 28 0.44 -3.62 12.49
CA GLY A 28 0.08 -2.20 12.53
C GLY A 28 -0.98 -1.79 11.53
N GLU A 29 -1.00 -0.54 11.14
CA GLU A 29 -2.07 0.03 10.33
C GLU A 29 -2.21 -0.62 8.94
N VAL A 30 -1.12 -1.13 8.38
CA VAL A 30 -1.14 -1.85 7.10
C VAL A 30 -1.88 -3.18 7.17
N SER A 31 -2.04 -3.76 8.37
CA SER A 31 -2.70 -5.06 8.55
C SER A 31 -4.20 -4.94 8.71
N SER A 32 -4.93 -5.93 8.24
CA SER A 32 -6.37 -6.11 8.46
C SER A 32 -6.59 -7.31 9.38
N THR A 33 -6.67 -7.04 10.67
CA THR A 33 -6.89 -8.05 11.72
C THR A 33 -8.38 -8.33 11.96
N GLY A 34 -9.26 -7.45 11.48
CA GLY A 34 -10.70 -7.46 11.78
C GLY A 34 -11.08 -6.67 13.03
N LEU A 35 -10.12 -6.19 13.84
CA LEU A 35 -10.37 -5.47 15.10
C LEU A 35 -11.22 -4.21 14.88
N HIS A 36 -10.97 -3.48 13.83
CA HIS A 36 -11.58 -2.17 13.60
C HIS A 36 -12.92 -2.20 12.87
N GLY A 37 -13.33 -3.38 12.34
CA GLY A 37 -14.57 -3.48 11.59
C GLY A 37 -14.61 -2.53 10.39
N ALA A 38 -15.69 -1.76 10.28
CA ALA A 38 -15.90 -0.85 9.16
C ALA A 38 -15.21 0.51 9.31
N ASN A 39 -14.75 0.85 10.50
CA ASN A 39 -14.08 2.12 10.77
C ASN A 39 -13.10 1.99 11.94
N ARG A 40 -11.93 2.58 11.81
CA ARG A 40 -10.86 2.48 12.80
C ARG A 40 -11.14 3.42 13.99
N MET A 41 -11.01 2.89 15.22
CA MET A 41 -11.02 3.69 16.43
C MET A 41 -9.57 4.06 16.81
N ALA A 42 -9.29 5.35 16.93
CA ALA A 42 -7.94 5.88 17.15
C ALA A 42 -7.20 5.24 18.35
N SER A 43 -7.89 5.09 19.48
CA SER A 43 -7.32 4.50 20.70
C SER A 43 -6.88 3.04 20.53
N ASN A 44 -7.50 2.30 19.63
CA ASN A 44 -7.20 0.88 19.43
C ASN A 44 -6.00 0.64 18.50
N SER A 45 -5.62 1.61 17.68
CA SER A 45 -4.56 1.43 16.68
C SER A 45 -3.20 1.11 17.31
N LEU A 46 -2.79 1.85 18.34
CA LEU A 46 -1.53 1.58 19.04
C LEU A 46 -1.56 0.25 19.80
N LEU A 47 -2.68 -0.10 20.42
CA LEU A 47 -2.85 -1.39 21.08
C LEU A 47 -2.75 -2.55 20.09
N GLU A 48 -3.37 -2.42 18.93
CA GLU A 48 -3.24 -3.38 17.83
C GLU A 48 -1.78 -3.56 17.42
N CYS A 49 -1.06 -2.46 17.17
CA CYS A 49 0.35 -2.51 16.82
C CYS A 49 1.19 -3.30 17.83
N VAL A 50 1.06 -2.99 19.12
CA VAL A 50 1.85 -3.62 20.19
C VAL A 50 1.50 -5.10 20.34
N VAL A 51 0.22 -5.44 20.41
CA VAL A 51 -0.25 -6.81 20.62
C VAL A 51 0.11 -7.71 19.44
N PHE A 52 -0.15 -7.27 18.22
CA PHE A 52 0.12 -8.07 17.04
C PHE A 52 1.61 -8.14 16.70
N ALA A 53 2.40 -7.10 16.99
CA ALA A 53 3.86 -7.18 16.88
C ALA A 53 4.44 -8.23 17.83
N LYS A 54 3.97 -8.27 19.08
CA LYS A 54 4.39 -9.29 20.06
C LYS A 54 4.01 -10.70 19.59
N LYS A 55 2.78 -10.90 19.12
CA LYS A 55 2.32 -12.19 18.61
C LYS A 55 3.10 -12.64 17.36
N ALA A 56 3.37 -11.74 16.44
CA ALA A 56 4.19 -12.02 15.27
C ALA A 56 5.60 -12.45 15.67
N SER A 57 6.23 -11.70 16.58
CA SER A 57 7.57 -12.01 17.09
C SER A 57 7.62 -13.39 17.72
N ASP A 58 6.66 -13.71 18.61
CA ASP A 58 6.61 -15.02 19.28
C ASP A 58 6.38 -16.17 18.29
N HIS A 59 5.54 -15.93 17.28
CA HIS A 59 5.27 -16.92 16.25
C HIS A 59 6.49 -17.15 15.34
N ILE A 60 7.16 -16.08 14.93
CA ILE A 60 8.38 -16.15 14.11
C ILE A 60 9.46 -16.89 14.89
N TYR A 61 9.71 -16.51 16.13
CA TYR A 61 10.74 -17.15 16.98
C TYR A 61 10.54 -18.65 17.12
N LYS A 62 9.29 -19.11 17.30
CA LYS A 62 8.95 -20.54 17.45
C LYS A 62 9.07 -21.33 16.14
N ASN A 63 8.84 -20.68 14.99
CA ASN A 63 8.72 -21.35 13.70
C ASN A 63 9.86 -21.00 12.74
N PHE A 64 10.81 -20.19 13.19
CA PHE A 64 11.94 -19.79 12.35
C PHE A 64 12.75 -21.00 11.92
N LYS A 65 12.93 -21.12 10.62
CA LYS A 65 13.85 -22.11 10.02
C LYS A 65 14.91 -21.33 9.28
N ASN A 66 16.16 -21.68 9.53
CA ASN A 66 17.26 -21.11 8.77
C ASN A 66 17.19 -21.63 7.34
N HIS A 67 17.18 -20.74 6.37
CA HIS A 67 17.24 -21.07 4.95
C HIS A 67 18.57 -20.53 4.43
N ASP A 68 19.43 -21.42 3.93
CA ASP A 68 20.69 -21.05 3.29
C ASP A 68 20.44 -20.65 1.82
N GLU A 69 19.53 -19.70 1.60
CA GLU A 69 19.27 -19.20 0.26
C GLU A 69 20.31 -18.14 -0.14
N VAL A 70 20.92 -18.34 -1.30
CA VAL A 70 21.81 -17.36 -1.90
C VAL A 70 20.98 -16.29 -2.57
N ILE A 71 21.01 -15.08 -2.00
CA ILE A 71 20.40 -13.92 -2.62
C ILE A 71 21.24 -13.52 -3.84
N GLN A 72 20.62 -13.53 -5.02
CA GLN A 72 21.27 -13.07 -6.25
C GLN A 72 21.50 -11.55 -6.19
N GLU A 73 22.66 -11.12 -6.68
CA GLU A 73 22.94 -9.70 -6.82
C GLU A 73 21.97 -9.06 -7.83
N TRP A 74 21.64 -7.80 -7.57
CA TRP A 74 20.78 -7.03 -8.47
C TRP A 74 21.52 -6.72 -9.78
N ASP A 75 20.94 -7.13 -10.92
CA ASP A 75 21.50 -6.83 -12.24
C ASP A 75 21.16 -5.40 -12.68
N ILE A 76 22.15 -4.52 -12.63
CA ILE A 76 22.05 -3.12 -13.05
C ILE A 76 22.47 -2.87 -14.51
N SER A 77 22.84 -3.92 -15.26
CA SER A 77 23.39 -3.78 -16.63
C SER A 77 22.42 -3.18 -17.63
N LYS A 78 21.09 -3.23 -17.32
CA LYS A 78 20.02 -2.79 -18.21
C LYS A 78 19.42 -1.44 -17.85
N VAL A 79 19.92 -0.79 -16.78
CA VAL A 79 19.36 0.46 -16.30
C VAL A 79 20.39 1.60 -16.40
N THR A 80 19.89 2.83 -16.53
CA THR A 80 20.71 4.03 -16.65
C THR A 80 20.41 5.00 -15.51
N GLU A 81 21.34 5.90 -15.21
CA GLU A 81 21.07 6.99 -14.27
C GLU A 81 19.98 7.91 -14.83
N THR A 82 19.07 8.36 -13.97
CA THR A 82 18.10 9.40 -14.33
C THR A 82 18.53 10.74 -13.80
N GLN A 83 18.40 11.77 -14.63
CA GLN A 83 18.55 13.19 -14.21
C GLN A 83 17.17 13.86 -14.03
N GLU A 84 16.08 13.13 -14.26
CA GLU A 84 14.74 13.69 -14.36
C GLU A 84 13.90 13.51 -13.07
N GLY A 85 14.43 13.88 -11.93
CA GLY A 85 13.70 13.87 -10.64
C GLY A 85 12.40 14.70 -10.64
N VAL A 86 12.23 15.59 -11.62
CA VAL A 86 11.01 16.38 -11.82
C VAL A 86 9.81 15.49 -12.14
N ILE A 87 9.99 14.44 -12.96
CA ILE A 87 8.91 13.54 -13.38
C ILE A 87 8.41 12.71 -12.18
N ILE A 88 9.31 12.25 -11.34
CA ILE A 88 8.96 11.49 -10.12
C ILE A 88 8.07 12.36 -9.21
N ARG A 89 8.46 13.63 -8.98
CA ARG A 89 7.67 14.56 -8.16
C ARG A 89 6.32 14.88 -8.77
N HIS A 90 6.28 15.09 -10.09
CA HIS A 90 5.03 15.37 -10.80
C HIS A 90 4.03 14.23 -10.62
N ASN A 91 4.44 13.00 -10.92
CA ASN A 91 3.58 11.83 -10.74
C ASN A 91 3.14 11.64 -9.27
N TRP A 92 4.01 11.96 -8.32
CA TRP A 92 3.70 11.93 -6.90
C TRP A 92 2.58 12.91 -6.53
N ASP A 93 2.67 14.13 -7.01
CA ASP A 93 1.66 15.16 -6.76
C ASP A 93 0.34 14.84 -7.49
N ASP A 94 0.40 14.29 -8.69
CA ASP A 94 -0.77 13.88 -9.46
C ASP A 94 -1.53 12.73 -8.76
N ILE A 95 -0.84 11.70 -8.28
CA ILE A 95 -1.46 10.63 -7.51
C ILE A 95 -2.13 11.19 -6.24
N ARG A 96 -1.44 12.04 -5.48
CA ARG A 96 -1.99 12.63 -4.26
C ARG A 96 -3.23 13.46 -4.53
N ARG A 97 -3.21 14.30 -5.58
CA ARG A 97 -4.35 15.11 -5.99
C ARG A 97 -5.51 14.25 -6.47
N LEU A 98 -5.25 13.25 -7.31
CA LEU A 98 -6.24 12.32 -7.80
C LEU A 98 -6.95 11.58 -6.66
N MET A 99 -6.16 11.05 -5.71
CA MET A 99 -6.71 10.34 -4.55
C MET A 99 -7.52 11.27 -3.64
N TRP A 100 -7.09 12.52 -3.48
CA TRP A 100 -7.82 13.52 -2.71
C TRP A 100 -9.16 13.89 -3.36
N ASP A 101 -9.15 14.14 -4.66
CA ASP A 101 -10.31 14.68 -5.36
C ASP A 101 -11.35 13.62 -5.69
N TYR A 102 -10.93 12.39 -6.01
CA TYR A 102 -11.83 11.33 -6.49
C TYR A 102 -12.00 10.14 -5.54
N VAL A 103 -11.07 9.93 -4.62
CA VAL A 103 -11.05 8.75 -3.73
C VAL A 103 -11.04 9.17 -2.24
N GLY A 104 -11.40 10.42 -1.96
CA GLY A 104 -11.43 11.01 -0.63
C GLY A 104 -12.59 10.48 0.24
N ILE A 105 -13.14 11.35 1.10
CA ILE A 105 -14.18 10.99 2.08
C ILE A 105 -15.51 10.68 1.41
N VAL A 106 -15.91 11.47 0.42
CA VAL A 106 -17.16 11.28 -0.34
C VAL A 106 -16.83 10.65 -1.68
N ARG A 107 -17.33 9.44 -1.90
CA ARG A 107 -17.05 8.64 -3.10
C ARG A 107 -18.33 8.38 -3.89
N SER A 108 -18.18 8.24 -5.19
CA SER A 108 -19.22 7.74 -6.09
C SER A 108 -18.61 6.81 -7.14
N ASN A 109 -19.44 5.96 -7.76
CA ASN A 109 -18.96 5.07 -8.81
C ASN A 109 -18.27 5.85 -9.94
N ASN A 110 -18.83 6.99 -10.35
CA ASN A 110 -18.26 7.83 -11.43
C ASN A 110 -16.89 8.40 -11.06
N LEU A 111 -16.71 8.86 -9.80
CA LEU A 111 -15.42 9.37 -9.33
C LEU A 111 -14.37 8.27 -9.26
N LEU A 112 -14.74 7.09 -8.76
CA LEU A 112 -13.84 5.94 -8.68
C LEU A 112 -13.44 5.42 -10.07
N GLU A 113 -14.36 5.37 -11.02
CA GLU A 113 -14.07 5.01 -12.42
C GLU A 113 -13.11 6.01 -13.07
N ARG A 114 -13.35 7.31 -12.85
CA ARG A 114 -12.46 8.36 -13.32
C ARG A 114 -11.06 8.24 -12.72
N ALA A 115 -10.96 7.93 -11.44
CA ALA A 115 -9.69 7.69 -10.76
C ALA A 115 -8.95 6.49 -11.37
N GLU A 116 -9.64 5.39 -11.64
CA GLU A 116 -9.05 4.20 -12.26
C GLU A 116 -8.51 4.50 -13.66
N ILE A 117 -9.26 5.26 -14.48
CA ILE A 117 -8.82 5.63 -15.82
C ILE A 117 -7.55 6.51 -15.77
N ALA A 118 -7.52 7.50 -14.88
CA ALA A 118 -6.36 8.38 -14.73
C ALA A 118 -5.13 7.62 -14.20
N MET A 119 -5.33 6.71 -13.25
CA MET A 119 -4.23 5.90 -12.71
C MET A 119 -3.58 4.99 -13.75
N LYS A 120 -4.29 4.53 -14.80
CA LYS A 120 -3.68 3.70 -15.85
C LYS A 120 -2.53 4.41 -16.56
N VAL A 121 -2.70 5.69 -16.85
CA VAL A 121 -1.65 6.50 -17.51
C VAL A 121 -0.44 6.66 -16.59
N ILE A 122 -0.69 6.97 -15.30
CA ILE A 122 0.36 7.13 -14.31
C ILE A 122 1.10 5.80 -14.10
N ASP A 123 0.40 4.68 -14.03
CA ASP A 123 1.00 3.35 -13.88
C ASP A 123 1.92 2.98 -15.04
N GLU A 124 1.51 3.26 -16.26
CA GLU A 124 2.34 3.02 -17.45
C GLU A 124 3.64 3.82 -17.38
N GLU A 125 3.56 5.08 -16.99
CA GLU A 125 4.73 5.94 -16.83
C GLU A 125 5.63 5.49 -15.68
N VAL A 126 5.06 5.20 -14.52
CA VAL A 126 5.80 4.70 -13.33
C VAL A 126 6.51 3.38 -13.66
N ASN A 127 5.84 2.44 -14.32
CA ASN A 127 6.42 1.17 -14.71
C ASN A 127 7.55 1.35 -15.74
N TYR A 128 7.39 2.26 -16.69
CA TYR A 128 8.44 2.59 -17.64
C TYR A 128 9.70 3.14 -16.94
N PHE A 129 9.53 4.10 -16.01
CA PHE A 129 10.65 4.65 -15.24
C PHE A 129 11.31 3.60 -14.35
N TYR A 130 10.51 2.80 -13.66
CA TYR A 130 11.02 1.75 -12.78
C TYR A 130 11.82 0.66 -13.53
N GLY A 131 11.43 0.36 -14.77
CA GLY A 131 12.13 -0.62 -15.61
C GLY A 131 13.37 -0.08 -16.33
N LYS A 132 13.50 1.25 -16.47
CA LYS A 132 14.54 1.89 -17.29
C LYS A 132 15.69 2.48 -16.49
N TYR A 133 15.41 2.97 -15.27
CA TYR A 133 16.37 3.76 -14.51
C TYR A 133 16.85 3.05 -13.25
N LEU A 134 18.04 3.46 -12.78
CA LEU A 134 18.57 3.00 -11.49
C LEU A 134 17.56 3.29 -10.38
N ILE A 135 17.37 2.29 -9.54
CA ILE A 135 16.43 2.37 -8.43
C ILE A 135 16.94 3.38 -7.40
N SER A 136 16.09 4.35 -7.08
CA SER A 136 16.27 5.30 -5.99
C SER A 136 15.14 5.15 -4.97
N SER A 137 15.32 5.69 -3.78
CA SER A 137 14.26 5.73 -2.75
C SER A 137 12.99 6.36 -3.28
N ASP A 138 13.11 7.50 -3.97
CA ASP A 138 11.97 8.25 -4.51
C ASP A 138 11.21 7.42 -5.58
N LEU A 139 11.93 6.67 -6.41
CA LEU A 139 11.32 5.82 -7.43
C LEU A 139 10.61 4.61 -6.83
N ILE A 140 11.17 4.03 -5.77
CA ILE A 140 10.50 2.95 -5.02
C ILE A 140 9.23 3.47 -4.35
N GLU A 141 9.30 4.64 -3.72
CA GLU A 141 8.15 5.26 -3.06
C GLU A 141 7.05 5.60 -4.07
N LEU A 142 7.39 6.17 -5.24
CA LEU A 142 6.44 6.45 -6.30
C LEU A 142 5.74 5.18 -6.79
N ARG A 143 6.48 4.10 -7.06
CA ARG A 143 5.90 2.81 -7.44
C ARG A 143 4.96 2.28 -6.36
N ASN A 144 5.36 2.34 -5.11
CA ASN A 144 4.55 1.87 -4.00
C ASN A 144 3.30 2.72 -3.83
N LEU A 145 3.41 4.05 -3.99
CA LEU A 145 2.27 4.98 -3.94
C LEU A 145 1.24 4.65 -5.03
N ALA A 146 1.69 4.44 -6.27
CA ALA A 146 0.84 4.06 -7.39
C ALA A 146 0.12 2.72 -7.13
N LEU A 147 0.86 1.71 -6.65
CA LEU A 147 0.30 0.41 -6.31
C LEU A 147 -0.77 0.51 -5.21
N VAL A 148 -0.50 1.23 -4.13
CA VAL A 148 -1.44 1.42 -3.03
C VAL A 148 -2.68 2.19 -3.48
N ALA A 149 -2.52 3.26 -4.29
CA ALA A 149 -3.63 4.00 -4.87
C ALA A 149 -4.57 3.09 -5.66
N ASN A 150 -4.02 2.25 -6.55
CA ASN A 150 -4.80 1.27 -7.32
C ASN A 150 -5.53 0.25 -6.44
N LEU A 151 -4.87 -0.25 -5.39
CA LEU A 151 -5.50 -1.20 -4.46
C LEU A 151 -6.67 -0.55 -3.71
N ILE A 152 -6.53 0.72 -3.31
CA ILE A 152 -7.59 1.47 -2.64
C ILE A 152 -8.77 1.69 -3.60
N ILE A 153 -8.52 2.16 -4.83
CA ILE A 153 -9.55 2.38 -5.86
C ILE A 153 -10.33 1.09 -6.13
N LYS A 154 -9.62 -0.01 -6.42
CA LYS A 154 -10.24 -1.31 -6.70
C LYS A 154 -11.03 -1.86 -5.52
N SER A 155 -10.55 -1.66 -4.30
CA SER A 155 -11.24 -2.07 -3.09
C SER A 155 -12.51 -1.25 -2.87
N ALA A 156 -12.43 0.07 -3.08
CA ALA A 156 -13.57 0.96 -3.00
C ALA A 156 -14.64 0.63 -4.06
N GLN A 157 -14.24 0.35 -5.31
CA GLN A 157 -15.16 -0.05 -6.37
C GLN A 157 -15.90 -1.37 -6.08
N LYS A 158 -15.23 -2.32 -5.41
CA LYS A 158 -15.83 -3.61 -5.03
C LYS A 158 -16.80 -3.49 -3.87
N ARG A 159 -16.60 -2.54 -2.99
CA ARG A 159 -17.47 -2.31 -1.84
C ARG A 159 -18.72 -1.59 -2.26
N LYS A 160 -19.88 -2.24 -2.09
CA LYS A 160 -21.22 -1.69 -2.43
C LYS A 160 -22.03 -1.32 -1.20
N GLU A 161 -21.38 -1.14 -0.08
CA GLU A 161 -21.98 -0.83 1.21
C GLU A 161 -21.34 0.43 1.79
N SER A 162 -22.17 1.38 2.24
CA SER A 162 -21.72 2.52 3.04
C SER A 162 -21.96 2.20 4.51
N ARG A 163 -20.89 1.80 5.21
CA ARG A 163 -20.89 1.51 6.64
C ARG A 163 -19.59 2.01 7.27
N GLY A 164 -19.71 2.86 8.29
CA GLY A 164 -18.56 3.56 8.85
C GLY A 164 -18.11 4.67 7.93
N LEU A 165 -17.21 4.33 6.99
CA LEU A 165 -16.76 5.18 5.89
C LEU A 165 -17.03 4.49 4.54
N HIS A 166 -17.03 5.24 3.50
CA HIS A 166 -17.20 4.88 2.08
C HIS A 166 -18.51 5.31 1.50
#